data_91b0bd0599b16d5ce1ca00e1ed9f2f0e
#
_entry.id   91b0bd0599b16d5ce1ca00e1ed9f2f0e
#
_cell.length_a   1.000
_cell.length_b   1.000
_cell.length_c   1.000
_cell.angle_alpha   90.00
_cell.angle_beta   90.00
_cell.angle_gamma   90.00
#
_symmetry.space_group_name_H-M   'P 1'
#
loop_
_entity.id
_entity.type
_entity.pdbx_description
1 polymer ?
#
loop_
_entity_poly.entity_id
_entity_poly.type
_entity_poly.pdbx_seq_one_letter_code
_entity_poly.pdbx_strand_id
1 'polypeptide(L)'
;MRKDNAYLEDILEAAKAIRRFTDGVSLEAFTANEEKYEAVNRKFEIIGEAAHRLSPEAKNQFPEIPWRLLTAIRNILIHDYDDVDLNVVWDTTYNVVLPT
;
A
#
# COMPACT_ATOMS: atom_id res chain seq x y z
N MET A 1 10.82 19.45 -7.93
CA MET A 1 10.37 18.76 -6.72
C MET A 1 8.87 18.55 -6.76
N ARG A 2 8.41 17.35 -6.49
CA ARG A 2 6.97 17.06 -6.49
C ARG A 2 6.32 17.66 -5.24
N LYS A 3 5.09 18.13 -5.41
CA LYS A 3 4.30 18.67 -4.29
C LYS A 3 3.45 17.57 -3.67
N ASP A 4 3.00 17.80 -2.44
CA ASP A 4 2.18 16.84 -1.70
C ASP A 4 0.98 16.33 -2.48
N ASN A 5 0.31 17.21 -3.23
CA ASN A 5 -0.87 16.81 -4.02
C ASN A 5 -0.55 15.69 -5.01
N ALA A 6 0.63 15.72 -5.64
CA ALA A 6 1.02 14.69 -6.58
C ALA A 6 1.23 13.35 -5.87
N TYR A 7 1.84 13.35 -4.69
CA TYR A 7 2.03 12.14 -3.90
C TYR A 7 0.70 11.58 -3.39
N LEU A 8 -0.20 12.46 -2.93
CA LEU A 8 -1.53 12.02 -2.50
C LEU A 8 -2.31 11.40 -3.65
N GLU A 9 -2.18 11.95 -4.85
CA GLU A 9 -2.82 11.39 -6.03
C GLU A 9 -2.26 10.02 -6.38
N ASP A 10 -0.94 9.83 -6.28
CA ASP A 10 -0.31 8.51 -6.49
C ASP A 10 -0.83 7.48 -5.50
N ILE A 11 -0.98 7.88 -4.23
CA ILE A 11 -1.53 7.00 -3.20
C ILE A 11 -2.96 6.62 -3.53
N LEU A 12 -3.78 7.58 -3.91
CA LEU A 12 -5.19 7.34 -4.25
C LEU A 12 -5.32 6.38 -5.43
N GLU A 13 -4.56 6.61 -6.49
CA GLU A 13 -4.60 5.75 -7.67
C GLU A 13 -4.13 4.33 -7.36
N ALA A 14 -3.06 4.20 -6.58
CA ALA A 14 -2.56 2.89 -6.18
C ALA A 14 -3.57 2.16 -5.28
N ALA A 15 -4.19 2.87 -4.35
CA ALA A 15 -5.22 2.30 -3.47
C ALA A 15 -6.43 1.81 -4.27
N LYS A 16 -6.87 2.58 -5.26
CA LYS A 16 -7.95 2.16 -6.15
C LYS A 16 -7.59 0.89 -6.93
N ALA A 17 -6.34 0.79 -7.38
CA ALA A 17 -5.88 -0.40 -8.10
C ALA A 17 -5.88 -1.62 -7.18
N ILE A 18 -5.40 -1.49 -5.95
CA ILE A 18 -5.43 -2.58 -4.97
C ILE A 18 -6.86 -3.04 -4.74
N ARG A 19 -7.79 -2.10 -4.61
CA ARG A 19 -9.20 -2.40 -4.42
C ARG A 19 -9.76 -3.23 -5.58
N ARG A 20 -9.43 -2.84 -6.83
CA ARG A 20 -9.86 -3.62 -8.01
C ARG A 20 -9.26 -5.02 -8.01
N PHE A 21 -7.96 -5.14 -7.69
CA PHE A 21 -7.25 -6.41 -7.73
C PHE A 21 -7.74 -7.40 -6.67
N THR A 22 -8.25 -6.90 -5.56
CA THR A 22 -8.65 -7.74 -4.43
C THR A 22 -10.17 -7.89 -4.29
N ASP A 23 -10.94 -7.26 -5.17
CA ASP A 23 -12.41 -7.33 -5.11
C ASP A 23 -12.87 -8.78 -5.25
N GLY A 24 -13.63 -9.25 -4.26
CA GLY A 24 -14.17 -10.61 -4.25
C GLY A 24 -13.13 -11.70 -4.05
N VAL A 25 -11.90 -11.37 -3.67
CA VAL A 25 -10.80 -12.32 -3.52
C VAL A 25 -10.64 -12.70 -2.06
N SER A 26 -10.55 -14.00 -1.76
CA SER A 26 -10.27 -14.50 -0.40
C SER A 26 -8.76 -14.47 -0.13
N LEU A 27 -8.38 -14.53 1.16
CA LEU A 27 -6.97 -14.64 1.55
C LEU A 27 -6.31 -15.85 0.88
N GLU A 28 -7.01 -16.99 0.85
CA GLU A 28 -6.48 -18.20 0.25
C GLU A 28 -6.22 -18.03 -1.24
N ALA A 29 -7.16 -17.43 -1.96
CA ALA A 29 -7.01 -17.16 -3.38
C ALA A 29 -5.88 -16.15 -3.63
N PHE A 30 -5.77 -15.14 -2.78
CA PHE A 30 -4.73 -14.12 -2.88
C PHE A 30 -3.34 -14.73 -2.74
N THR A 31 -3.11 -15.52 -1.70
CA THR A 31 -1.80 -16.13 -1.45
C THR A 31 -1.42 -17.19 -2.48
N ALA A 32 -2.41 -17.77 -3.15
CA ALA A 32 -2.19 -18.77 -4.20
C ALA A 32 -1.98 -18.15 -5.59
N ASN A 33 -2.24 -16.86 -5.77
CA ASN A 33 -2.17 -16.20 -7.08
C ASN A 33 -1.00 -15.23 -7.12
N GLU A 34 0.13 -15.70 -7.64
CA GLU A 34 1.37 -14.92 -7.71
C GLU A 34 1.21 -13.62 -8.50
N GLU A 35 0.56 -13.66 -9.65
CA GLU A 35 0.36 -12.44 -10.43
C GLU A 35 -0.40 -11.38 -9.62
N LYS A 36 -1.38 -11.83 -8.86
CA LYS A 36 -2.22 -10.93 -8.07
C LYS A 36 -1.44 -10.33 -6.91
N TYR A 37 -0.76 -11.15 -6.09
CA TYR A 37 -0.05 -10.57 -4.95
C TYR A 37 1.16 -9.76 -5.40
N GLU A 38 1.81 -10.10 -6.51
CA GLU A 38 2.87 -9.28 -7.08
C GLU A 38 2.33 -7.91 -7.50
N ALA A 39 1.16 -7.87 -8.14
CA ALA A 39 0.53 -6.61 -8.56
C ALA A 39 0.18 -5.75 -7.35
N VAL A 40 -0.39 -6.34 -6.30
CA VAL A 40 -0.72 -5.63 -5.06
C VAL A 40 0.55 -5.12 -4.37
N ASN A 41 1.57 -5.97 -4.28
CA ASN A 41 2.85 -5.58 -3.68
C ASN A 41 3.46 -4.37 -4.40
N ARG A 42 3.40 -4.35 -5.73
CA ARG A 42 3.90 -3.20 -6.51
C ARG A 42 3.15 -1.92 -6.16
N LYS A 43 1.83 -2.01 -5.97
CA LYS A 43 1.04 -0.83 -5.59
C LYS A 43 1.38 -0.36 -4.17
N PHE A 44 1.67 -1.28 -3.25
CA PHE A 44 2.13 -0.90 -1.91
C PHE A 44 3.52 -0.25 -1.94
N GLU A 45 4.40 -0.65 -2.84
CA GLU A 45 5.68 0.05 -3.04
C GLU A 45 5.43 1.51 -3.42
N ILE A 46 4.50 1.73 -4.36
CA ILE A 46 4.15 3.08 -4.81
C ILE A 46 3.57 3.90 -3.66
N ILE A 47 2.64 3.32 -2.90
CA ILE A 47 2.03 3.98 -1.75
C ILE A 47 3.08 4.34 -0.70
N GLY A 48 3.94 3.40 -0.36
CA GLY A 48 4.97 3.62 0.65
C GLY A 48 6.00 4.66 0.23
N GLU A 49 6.39 4.67 -1.04
CA GLU A 49 7.30 5.68 -1.57
C GLU A 49 6.67 7.07 -1.50
N ALA A 50 5.42 7.20 -1.92
CA ALA A 50 4.71 8.47 -1.84
C ALA A 50 4.52 8.91 -0.38
N ALA A 51 4.16 7.98 0.50
CA ALA A 51 4.00 8.26 1.93
C ALA A 51 5.32 8.77 2.54
N HIS A 52 6.44 8.16 2.17
CA HIS A 52 7.75 8.58 2.64
C HIS A 52 8.08 10.02 2.22
N ARG A 53 7.62 10.43 1.05
CA ARG A 53 7.94 11.74 0.49
C ARG A 53 6.95 12.85 0.87
N LEU A 54 5.79 12.48 1.44
CA LEU A 54 4.82 13.48 1.92
C LEU A 54 5.42 14.31 3.04
N SER A 55 5.06 15.59 3.07
CA SER A 55 5.46 16.49 4.15
C SER A 55 4.79 16.08 5.47
N PRO A 56 5.38 16.43 6.62
CA PRO A 56 4.73 16.22 7.92
C PRO A 56 3.36 16.90 8.00
N GLU A 57 3.22 18.07 7.39
CA GLU A 57 1.95 18.80 7.38
C GLU A 57 0.86 18.01 6.68
N ALA A 58 1.15 17.41 5.52
CA ALA A 58 0.19 16.61 4.80
C ALA A 58 -0.21 15.36 5.61
N LYS A 59 0.76 14.70 6.23
CA LYS A 59 0.47 13.51 7.06
C LYS A 59 -0.41 13.86 8.26
N ASN A 60 -0.21 15.03 8.85
CA ASN A 60 -0.99 15.49 10.00
C ASN A 60 -2.44 15.77 9.65
N GLN A 61 -2.75 16.03 8.39
CA GLN A 61 -4.14 16.20 7.94
C GLN A 61 -4.90 14.87 7.93
N PHE A 62 -4.21 13.74 7.91
CA PHE A 62 -4.81 12.41 7.85
C PHE A 62 -4.18 11.51 8.93
N PRO A 63 -4.37 11.85 10.21
CA PRO A 63 -3.69 11.11 11.29
C PRO A 63 -4.17 9.67 11.46
N GLU A 64 -5.33 9.33 10.92
CA GLU A 64 -5.86 7.97 10.96
C GLU A 64 -5.13 7.02 10.01
N ILE A 65 -4.37 7.53 9.05
CA ILE A 65 -3.62 6.70 8.12
C ILE A 65 -2.31 6.27 8.77
N PRO A 66 -1.98 4.96 8.78
CA PRO A 66 -0.75 4.47 9.43
C PRO A 66 0.47 4.68 8.53
N TRP A 67 0.94 5.91 8.43
CA TRP A 67 2.03 6.30 7.53
C TRP A 67 3.30 5.49 7.75
N ARG A 68 3.64 5.20 9.02
CA ARG A 68 4.83 4.40 9.34
C ARG A 68 4.73 2.98 8.84
N LEU A 69 3.55 2.38 8.95
CA LEU A 69 3.30 1.03 8.46
C LEU A 69 3.47 0.97 6.94
N LEU A 70 2.90 1.94 6.24
CA LEU A 70 2.98 1.99 4.78
C LEU A 70 4.42 2.12 4.30
N THR A 71 5.20 2.97 4.95
CA THR A 71 6.63 3.12 4.63
C THR A 71 7.41 1.85 4.97
N ALA A 72 7.10 1.20 6.09
CA ALA A 72 7.77 -0.03 6.50
C ALA A 72 7.50 -1.17 5.50
N ILE A 73 6.28 -1.30 5.02
CA ILE A 73 5.92 -2.30 4.00
C ILE A 73 6.73 -2.05 2.72
N ARG A 74 6.81 -0.81 2.28
CA ARG A 74 7.60 -0.43 1.11
C ARG A 74 9.07 -0.83 1.28
N ASN A 75 9.65 -0.59 2.46
CA ASN A 75 11.05 -0.92 2.71
C ASN A 75 11.29 -2.43 2.65
N ILE A 76 10.38 -3.23 3.18
CA ILE A 76 10.47 -4.69 3.10
C ILE A 76 10.36 -5.15 1.65
N LEU A 77 9.41 -4.60 0.90
CA LEU A 77 9.20 -4.98 -0.50
C LEU A 77 10.41 -4.65 -1.39
N ILE A 78 11.13 -3.59 -1.09
CA ILE A 78 12.29 -3.16 -1.88
C ILE A 78 13.57 -3.87 -1.45
N HIS A 79 13.81 -4.00 -0.15
CA HIS A 79 15.09 -4.45 0.39
C HIS A 79 15.10 -5.88 0.89
N ASP A 80 13.95 -6.44 1.23
CA ASP A 80 13.83 -7.74 1.90
C ASP A 80 12.67 -8.53 1.34
N TYR A 81 12.62 -8.62 0.03
CA TYR A 81 11.47 -9.18 -0.68
C TYR A 81 11.11 -10.59 -0.20
N ASP A 82 12.11 -11.41 0.11
CA ASP A 82 11.87 -12.79 0.54
C ASP A 82 11.20 -12.87 1.92
N ASP A 83 11.25 -11.79 2.69
CA ASP A 83 10.65 -11.71 4.04
C ASP A 83 9.26 -11.08 4.02
N VAL A 84 8.68 -10.86 2.84
CA VAL A 84 7.34 -10.29 2.74
C VAL A 84 6.31 -11.28 3.28
N ASP A 85 5.57 -10.84 4.30
CA ASP A 85 4.45 -11.61 4.83
C ASP A 85 3.17 -11.19 4.12
N LEU A 86 2.65 -12.08 3.27
CA LEU A 86 1.44 -11.80 2.50
C LEU A 86 0.21 -11.60 3.39
N ASN A 87 0.22 -12.15 4.61
CA ASN A 87 -0.87 -11.91 5.56
C ASN A 87 -0.90 -10.45 6.01
N VAL A 88 0.27 -9.83 6.22
CA VAL A 88 0.37 -8.41 6.56
C VAL A 88 -0.11 -7.56 5.40
N VAL A 89 0.29 -7.90 4.18
CA VAL A 89 -0.16 -7.20 2.97
C VAL A 89 -1.68 -7.28 2.85
N TRP A 90 -2.25 -8.46 3.04
CA TRP A 90 -3.69 -8.68 2.99
C TRP A 90 -4.43 -7.90 4.06
N ASP A 91 -3.96 -7.97 5.31
CA ASP A 91 -4.57 -7.25 6.42
C ASP A 91 -4.54 -5.74 6.17
N THR A 92 -3.44 -5.22 5.65
CA THR A 92 -3.32 -3.81 5.33
C THR A 92 -4.32 -3.43 4.23
N THR A 93 -4.50 -4.29 3.23
CA THR A 93 -5.49 -4.07 2.18
C THR A 93 -6.88 -3.90 2.79
N TYR A 94 -7.32 -4.82 3.65
CA TYR A 94 -8.67 -4.80 4.19
C TYR A 94 -8.88 -3.78 5.30
N ASN A 95 -7.86 -3.46 6.07
CA ASN A 95 -8.00 -2.58 7.22
C ASN A 95 -7.64 -1.11 6.93
N VAL A 96 -6.88 -0.86 5.88
CA VAL A 96 -6.40 0.49 5.55
C VAL A 96 -6.95 0.96 4.21
N VAL A 97 -6.89 0.12 3.18
CA VAL A 97 -7.26 0.51 1.81
C VAL A 97 -8.76 0.39 1.57
N LEU A 98 -9.37 -0.75 1.92
CA LEU A 98 -10.78 -1.03 1.63
C LEU A 98 -11.79 -0.28 2.50
N PRO A 99 -11.52 0.01 3.78
CA PRO A 99 -12.50 0.73 4.61
C PRO A 99 -12.82 2.14 4.13
N THR A 100 -11.99 2.71 3.29
CA THR A 100 -12.27 4.03 2.72
C THR A 100 -13.20 3.91 1.53
#